data_32d1e4a8afeb70c533f6b52620deb48d
#
_entry.id   32d1e4a8afeb70c533f6b52620deb48d
#
_cell.length_a   1.000
_cell.length_b   1.000
_cell.length_c   1.000
_cell.angle_alpha   90.00
_cell.angle_beta   90.00
_cell.angle_gamma   90.00
#
_symmetry.space_group_name_H-M   'P 1'
#
loop_
_entity.id
_entity.type
_entity.pdbx_description
1 polymer ?
#
loop_
_entity_poly.entity_id
_entity_poly.type
_entity_poly.pdbx_seq_one_letter_code
_entity_poly.pdbx_strand_id
1 'polypeptide(L)'
;MPSIRKMFSVLALLSLAANAFAAAPAEFWYSHSGAAGSAIADLCRSFNAPREEGDRLHCVRQGSYEQTLQKTVAAYRAGIGPALVEIYDVATPDMLLGGATRPVEAIMADHHRAYPDDTFLPALRRYYADDHGTLAAQPFAASTAVLYTHRKALAAAGISEPPATWEAFADALRALKKNGQQCPLVSAFAPWIWLEQTSAVQGTDVAIRSSGGDRYQFDEGPHLRLMKDLAQWTSEGLVVHEDATRSGQQALAFATDDCAMLLDSTGAWNVVHSTLKSDVQVTALPIYAGTQRRANVPGGSSLWVMRGHSVRDYRLVSEFLAFVLQPDNQLIFSARTGYLPVTQAAAARLQSAASEPSAITVGLTALDDIDGQPSAPLRCGFITLMRLIWSQEMENALAGRQSIDLALRQTTLRANELLGLFQQMHRAQASNESSEATP
;
A
#
# COMPACT_ATOMS: atom_id res chain seq x y z
N MET A 1 89.99 -22.35 20.43
CA MET A 1 89.25 -23.50 19.91
C MET A 1 87.77 -23.10 19.91
N PRO A 2 87.19 -22.83 18.80
CA PRO A 2 85.81 -22.32 18.78
C PRO A 2 84.76 -23.43 18.52
N SER A 3 83.67 -23.41 19.25
CA SER A 3 82.51 -24.27 19.17
C SER A 3 81.57 -23.82 18.07
N ILE A 4 81.19 -24.76 17.23
CA ILE A 4 80.24 -24.59 16.15
C ILE A 4 78.79 -24.53 16.74
N ARG A 5 78.15 -23.37 16.67
CA ARG A 5 76.70 -23.24 16.94
C ARG A 5 75.94 -23.57 15.70
N LYS A 6 75.11 -24.61 15.76
CA LYS A 6 74.16 -24.99 14.76
C LYS A 6 72.96 -23.97 14.78
N MET A 7 72.79 -23.28 13.67
CA MET A 7 71.66 -22.36 13.46
C MET A 7 70.48 -23.19 12.91
N PHE A 8 69.55 -23.46 13.75
CA PHE A 8 68.26 -24.02 13.34
C PHE A 8 67.38 -22.92 12.71
N SER A 9 67.21 -22.98 11.41
CA SER A 9 66.22 -22.15 10.70
C SER A 9 64.81 -22.72 10.96
N VAL A 10 64.04 -22.02 11.79
CA VAL A 10 62.59 -22.29 11.94
C VAL A 10 61.85 -21.58 10.79
N LEU A 11 61.47 -22.34 9.78
CA LEU A 11 60.59 -21.88 8.75
C LEU A 11 59.18 -21.81 9.37
N ALA A 12 58.74 -20.61 9.77
CA ALA A 12 57.39 -20.36 10.19
C ALA A 12 56.51 -20.34 8.93
N LEU A 13 55.75 -21.42 8.68
CA LEU A 13 54.66 -21.44 7.75
C LEU A 13 53.56 -20.51 8.31
N LEU A 14 53.49 -19.29 7.82
CA LEU A 14 52.29 -18.45 7.92
C LEU A 14 51.22 -19.04 7.02
N SER A 15 50.41 -19.93 7.56
CA SER A 15 49.11 -20.27 6.97
C SER A 15 48.23 -19.01 7.06
N LEU A 16 48.17 -18.24 5.98
CA LEU A 16 47.09 -17.29 5.78
C LEU A 16 45.77 -18.09 5.73
N ALA A 17 45.16 -18.23 6.89
CA ALA A 17 43.71 -18.53 6.92
C ALA A 17 42.99 -17.33 6.25
N ALA A 18 42.73 -17.46 4.97
CA ALA A 18 41.78 -16.62 4.32
C ALA A 18 40.42 -16.87 5.03
N ASN A 19 40.16 -16.07 6.07
CA ASN A 19 38.80 -15.94 6.56
C ASN A 19 37.99 -15.42 5.36
N ALA A 20 37.37 -16.34 4.61
CA ALA A 20 36.30 -16.01 3.74
C ALA A 20 35.24 -15.37 4.66
N PHE A 21 35.21 -14.04 4.75
CA PHE A 21 34.08 -13.34 5.31
C PHE A 21 32.90 -13.85 4.49
N ALA A 22 32.12 -14.71 5.08
CA ALA A 22 30.84 -15.09 4.47
C ALA A 22 30.12 -13.78 4.18
N ALA A 23 29.88 -13.50 2.91
CA ALA A 23 29.14 -12.31 2.53
C ALA A 23 27.84 -12.27 3.33
N ALA A 24 27.51 -11.12 3.89
CA ALA A 24 26.27 -10.97 4.64
C ALA A 24 25.11 -11.50 3.78
N PRO A 25 24.16 -12.24 4.36
CA PRO A 25 23.05 -12.79 3.61
C PRO A 25 22.21 -11.67 3.00
N ALA A 26 21.70 -11.91 1.79
CA ALA A 26 20.72 -11.00 1.20
C ALA A 26 19.45 -10.97 2.07
N GLU A 27 18.98 -9.78 2.43
CA GLU A 27 17.82 -9.60 3.29
C GLU A 27 16.62 -9.06 2.49
N PHE A 28 15.43 -9.57 2.85
CA PHE A 28 14.14 -9.01 2.51
C PHE A 28 13.47 -8.47 3.77
N TRP A 29 13.25 -7.16 3.83
CA TRP A 29 12.55 -6.51 4.93
C TRP A 29 11.08 -6.28 4.60
N TYR A 30 10.18 -6.67 5.51
CA TYR A 30 8.74 -6.54 5.32
C TYR A 30 8.02 -6.02 6.56
N SER A 31 6.80 -5.49 6.37
CA SER A 31 6.06 -4.74 7.40
C SER A 31 4.95 -5.54 8.08
N HIS A 32 4.34 -6.47 7.37
CA HIS A 32 3.10 -7.12 7.77
C HIS A 32 3.22 -7.97 9.04
N SER A 33 2.11 -8.01 9.79
CA SER A 33 1.89 -8.89 10.95
C SER A 33 0.65 -9.75 10.74
N GLY A 34 0.28 -10.55 11.73
CA GLY A 34 -0.92 -11.40 11.67
C GLY A 34 -0.92 -12.37 10.48
N ALA A 35 -2.05 -12.53 9.83
CA ALA A 35 -2.22 -13.46 8.70
C ALA A 35 -1.32 -13.09 7.51
N ALA A 36 -1.21 -11.81 7.17
CA ALA A 36 -0.36 -11.34 6.08
C ALA A 36 1.12 -11.58 6.37
N GLY A 37 1.59 -11.24 7.58
CA GLY A 37 2.96 -11.51 7.97
C GLY A 37 3.30 -13.00 7.97
N SER A 38 2.38 -13.86 8.43
CA SER A 38 2.53 -15.32 8.35
C SER A 38 2.58 -15.81 6.91
N ALA A 39 1.75 -15.26 6.01
CA ALA A 39 1.76 -15.62 4.60
C ALA A 39 3.07 -15.24 3.90
N ILE A 40 3.65 -14.06 4.22
CA ILE A 40 4.97 -13.65 3.71
C ILE A 40 6.07 -14.58 4.25
N ALA A 41 6.05 -14.91 5.54
CA ALA A 41 7.01 -15.83 6.13
C ALA A 41 6.93 -17.24 5.47
N ASP A 42 5.74 -17.70 5.10
CA ASP A 42 5.54 -18.96 4.39
C ASP A 42 6.08 -18.91 2.96
N LEU A 43 5.84 -17.82 2.22
CA LEU A 43 6.45 -17.60 0.91
C LEU A 43 7.98 -17.66 1.00
N CYS A 44 8.59 -16.99 2.00
CA CYS A 44 10.02 -17.04 2.24
C CYS A 44 10.53 -18.46 2.55
N ARG A 45 9.82 -19.20 3.41
CA ARG A 45 10.18 -20.60 3.70
C ARG A 45 10.11 -21.48 2.47
N SER A 46 9.04 -21.36 1.69
CA SER A 46 8.85 -22.13 0.46
C SER A 46 9.92 -21.80 -0.60
N PHE A 47 10.26 -20.52 -0.75
CA PHE A 47 11.33 -20.08 -1.63
C PHE A 47 12.68 -20.66 -1.21
N ASN A 48 12.97 -20.69 0.09
CA ASN A 48 14.24 -21.14 0.65
C ASN A 48 14.36 -22.69 0.77
N ALA A 49 13.25 -23.42 0.74
CA ALA A 49 13.22 -24.86 0.97
C ALA A 49 14.18 -25.67 0.07
N PRO A 50 14.28 -25.41 -1.26
CA PRO A 50 15.20 -26.12 -2.14
C PRO A 50 16.64 -25.55 -2.13
N ARG A 51 16.98 -24.57 -1.27
CA ARG A 51 18.24 -23.81 -1.31
C ARG A 51 19.16 -24.17 -0.15
N GLU A 52 20.45 -24.21 -0.44
CA GLU A 52 21.48 -24.32 0.59
C GLU A 52 21.53 -23.04 1.44
N GLU A 53 22.01 -23.14 2.67
CA GLU A 53 21.99 -22.03 3.65
C GLU A 53 22.67 -20.76 3.11
N GLY A 54 23.80 -20.89 2.43
CA GLY A 54 24.52 -19.76 1.85
C GLY A 54 23.78 -19.06 0.69
N ASP A 55 22.72 -19.63 0.13
CA ASP A 55 21.97 -19.09 -1.02
C ASP A 55 20.49 -18.79 -0.65
N ARG A 56 20.22 -18.56 0.63
CA ARG A 56 18.89 -18.22 1.15
C ARG A 56 18.68 -16.73 1.26
N LEU A 57 17.43 -16.30 1.07
CA LEU A 57 16.97 -14.94 1.32
C LEU A 57 16.48 -14.83 2.78
N HIS A 58 17.08 -13.96 3.57
CA HIS A 58 16.70 -13.73 4.95
C HIS A 58 15.51 -12.74 5.01
N CYS A 59 14.33 -13.23 5.34
CA CYS A 59 13.14 -12.42 5.43
C CYS A 59 12.93 -11.93 6.87
N VAL A 60 12.99 -10.61 7.07
CA VAL A 60 13.01 -9.99 8.39
C VAL A 60 11.85 -8.99 8.52
N ARG A 61 10.95 -9.24 9.47
CA ARG A 61 9.89 -8.29 9.77
C ARG A 61 10.43 -7.08 10.51
N GLN A 62 10.10 -5.87 10.04
CA GLN A 62 10.63 -4.61 10.58
C GLN A 62 9.66 -3.83 11.47
N GLY A 63 8.37 -4.14 11.47
CA GLY A 63 7.37 -3.44 12.25
C GLY A 63 6.19 -2.96 11.41
N SER A 64 5.68 -1.73 11.63
CA SER A 64 4.67 -1.13 10.77
C SER A 64 5.27 -0.65 9.44
N TYR A 65 4.42 -0.19 8.51
CA TYR A 65 4.84 0.41 7.26
C TYR A 65 5.79 1.60 7.48
N GLU A 66 5.43 2.50 8.39
CA GLU A 66 6.22 3.69 8.73
C GLU A 66 7.56 3.31 9.37
N GLN A 67 7.54 2.33 10.29
CA GLN A 67 8.75 1.83 10.93
C GLN A 67 9.69 1.16 9.90
N THR A 68 9.14 0.40 8.97
CA THR A 68 9.93 -0.25 7.91
C THR A 68 10.57 0.81 7.00
N LEU A 69 9.81 1.83 6.57
CA LEU A 69 10.34 2.92 5.77
C LEU A 69 11.46 3.68 6.52
N GLN A 70 11.22 4.08 7.77
CA GLN A 70 12.22 4.81 8.58
C GLN A 70 13.50 4.01 8.76
N LYS A 71 13.39 2.71 9.10
CA LYS A 71 14.55 1.82 9.24
C LYS A 71 15.27 1.64 7.91
N THR A 72 14.55 1.51 6.79
CA THR A 72 15.16 1.38 5.47
C THR A 72 15.97 2.61 5.10
N VAL A 73 15.43 3.81 5.32
CA VAL A 73 16.16 5.07 5.08
C VAL A 73 17.42 5.17 5.94
N ALA A 74 17.30 4.84 7.23
CA ALA A 74 18.45 4.88 8.15
C ALA A 74 19.53 3.85 7.77
N ALA A 75 19.14 2.61 7.46
CA ALA A 75 20.04 1.54 7.08
C ALA A 75 20.73 1.80 5.72
N TYR A 76 19.99 2.34 4.74
CA TYR A 76 20.57 2.74 3.45
C TYR A 76 21.68 3.80 3.63
N ARG A 77 21.42 4.83 4.44
CA ARG A 77 22.43 5.87 4.76
C ARG A 77 23.66 5.31 5.48
N ALA A 78 23.48 4.25 6.25
CA ALA A 78 24.57 3.57 6.96
C ALA A 78 25.29 2.50 6.09
N GLY A 79 24.82 2.22 4.87
CA GLY A 79 25.38 1.20 3.98
C GLY A 79 25.12 -0.25 4.44
N ILE A 80 24.09 -0.48 5.27
CA ILE A 80 23.73 -1.79 5.83
C ILE A 80 22.27 -2.18 5.54
N GLY A 81 21.67 -1.58 4.53
CA GLY A 81 20.26 -1.81 4.17
C GLY A 81 20.01 -3.20 3.55
N PRO A 82 18.74 -3.63 3.44
CA PRO A 82 18.35 -4.88 2.79
C PRO A 82 18.50 -4.81 1.27
N ALA A 83 18.61 -5.95 0.61
CA ALA A 83 18.60 -6.03 -0.85
C ALA A 83 17.19 -5.82 -1.44
N LEU A 84 16.18 -6.24 -0.70
CA LEU A 84 14.77 -6.12 -1.05
C LEU A 84 13.97 -5.57 0.12
N VAL A 85 13.05 -4.66 -0.13
CA VAL A 85 12.19 -4.11 0.91
C VAL A 85 10.76 -3.97 0.45
N GLU A 86 9.81 -4.28 1.33
CA GLU A 86 8.40 -4.00 1.16
C GLU A 86 8.10 -2.58 1.64
N ILE A 87 7.59 -1.75 0.75
CA ILE A 87 7.20 -0.36 1.05
C ILE A 87 5.73 -0.17 0.70
N TYR A 88 4.99 0.51 1.57
CA TYR A 88 3.60 0.82 1.34
C TYR A 88 3.42 1.86 0.22
N ASP A 89 2.24 1.85 -0.40
CA ASP A 89 1.89 2.62 -1.59
C ASP A 89 2.19 4.13 -1.46
N VAL A 90 1.88 4.69 -0.30
CA VAL A 90 2.03 6.13 -0.01
C VAL A 90 3.45 6.65 -0.21
N ALA A 91 4.46 5.84 0.09
CA ALA A 91 5.85 6.24 -0.04
C ALA A 91 6.40 6.07 -1.47
N THR A 92 5.59 5.64 -2.43
CA THR A 92 6.04 5.46 -3.83
C THR A 92 6.71 6.70 -4.42
N PRO A 93 6.16 7.94 -4.30
CA PRO A 93 6.83 9.13 -4.82
C PRO A 93 8.20 9.37 -4.18
N ASP A 94 8.30 9.19 -2.86
CA ASP A 94 9.55 9.39 -2.12
C ASP A 94 10.61 8.34 -2.52
N MET A 95 10.22 7.10 -2.76
CA MET A 95 11.11 6.03 -3.22
C MET A 95 11.58 6.24 -4.66
N LEU A 96 10.70 6.71 -5.56
CA LEU A 96 11.05 7.02 -6.96
C LEU A 96 12.12 8.11 -7.03
N LEU A 97 12.01 9.11 -6.16
CA LEU A 97 12.85 10.30 -6.21
C LEU A 97 14.08 10.21 -5.30
N GLY A 98 14.09 9.27 -4.36
CA GLY A 98 15.16 9.13 -3.36
C GLY A 98 16.49 8.58 -3.87
N GLY A 99 16.58 8.11 -5.13
CA GLY A 99 17.81 7.59 -5.73
C GLY A 99 18.40 6.33 -5.09
N ALA A 100 17.74 5.79 -4.06
CA ALA A 100 18.23 4.64 -3.27
C ALA A 100 17.90 3.27 -3.90
N THR A 101 17.10 3.24 -4.95
CA THR A 101 16.56 2.02 -5.54
C THR A 101 17.04 1.80 -6.97
N ARG A 102 16.98 0.55 -7.41
CA ARG A 102 17.11 0.15 -8.81
C ARG A 102 15.72 -0.23 -9.32
N PRO A 103 15.32 0.18 -10.54
CA PRO A 103 14.07 -0.28 -11.13
C PRO A 103 14.01 -1.81 -11.15
N VAL A 104 12.90 -2.36 -10.64
CA VAL A 104 12.73 -3.82 -10.58
C VAL A 104 12.75 -4.43 -11.98
N GLU A 105 12.24 -3.72 -12.98
CA GLU A 105 12.25 -4.13 -14.38
C GLU A 105 13.69 -4.33 -14.92
N ALA A 106 14.61 -3.43 -14.58
CA ALA A 106 16.03 -3.54 -14.95
C ALA A 106 16.69 -4.75 -14.25
N ILE A 107 16.43 -4.95 -12.94
CA ILE A 107 16.96 -6.11 -12.21
C ILE A 107 16.47 -7.43 -12.84
N MET A 108 15.20 -7.51 -13.20
CA MET A 108 14.64 -8.72 -13.82
C MET A 108 15.24 -8.96 -15.22
N ALA A 109 15.44 -7.90 -16.01
CA ALA A 109 16.09 -8.01 -17.32
C ALA A 109 17.56 -8.43 -17.22
N ASP A 110 18.33 -7.85 -16.30
CA ASP A 110 19.75 -8.18 -16.05
C ASP A 110 19.96 -9.66 -15.70
N HIS A 111 18.94 -10.29 -15.11
CA HIS A 111 18.96 -11.71 -14.73
C HIS A 111 18.12 -12.62 -15.64
N HIS A 112 17.83 -12.18 -16.88
CA HIS A 112 17.08 -12.95 -17.89
C HIS A 112 15.67 -13.41 -17.44
N ARG A 113 15.00 -12.54 -16.63
CA ARG A 113 13.64 -12.72 -16.12
C ARG A 113 12.74 -11.54 -16.43
N ALA A 114 12.98 -10.85 -17.55
CA ALA A 114 12.16 -9.70 -17.95
C ALA A 114 10.65 -10.02 -17.88
N TYR A 115 9.88 -9.08 -17.39
CA TYR A 115 8.44 -9.22 -17.37
C TYR A 115 7.84 -9.08 -18.77
N PRO A 116 6.96 -9.99 -19.19
CA PRO A 116 6.06 -9.73 -20.31
C PRO A 116 5.23 -8.46 -20.06
N ASP A 117 4.89 -7.72 -21.13
CA ASP A 117 4.18 -6.43 -21.02
C ASP A 117 2.83 -6.55 -20.32
N ASP A 118 2.15 -7.70 -20.47
CA ASP A 118 0.85 -8.03 -19.91
C ASP A 118 0.92 -8.75 -18.55
N THR A 119 2.08 -8.75 -17.89
CA THR A 119 2.24 -9.45 -16.61
C THR A 119 1.31 -8.90 -15.53
N PHE A 120 1.33 -7.60 -15.30
CA PHE A 120 0.65 -6.97 -14.18
C PHE A 120 -0.73 -6.42 -14.55
N LEU A 121 -1.61 -6.29 -13.55
CA LEU A 121 -2.82 -5.50 -13.70
C LEU A 121 -2.45 -4.07 -14.12
N PRO A 122 -3.12 -3.48 -15.14
CA PRO A 122 -2.73 -2.19 -15.69
C PRO A 122 -2.67 -1.05 -14.65
N ALA A 123 -3.63 -1.00 -13.73
CA ALA A 123 -3.65 -0.01 -12.65
C ALA A 123 -2.42 -0.12 -11.75
N LEU A 124 -2.00 -1.33 -11.39
CA LEU A 124 -0.83 -1.58 -10.54
C LEU A 124 0.47 -1.25 -11.27
N ARG A 125 0.60 -1.64 -12.55
CA ARG A 125 1.78 -1.29 -13.34
C ARG A 125 1.95 0.22 -13.44
N ARG A 126 0.89 0.96 -13.77
CA ARG A 126 0.92 2.44 -13.83
C ARG A 126 1.27 3.06 -12.49
N TYR A 127 0.74 2.51 -11.41
CA TYR A 127 0.97 3.06 -10.07
C TYR A 127 2.44 3.00 -9.65
N TYR A 128 3.15 1.90 -9.95
CA TYR A 128 4.53 1.69 -9.54
C TYR A 128 5.57 1.92 -10.65
N ALA A 129 5.17 2.42 -11.81
CA ALA A 129 6.07 2.88 -12.85
C ALA A 129 6.55 4.31 -12.59
N ASP A 130 7.75 4.63 -13.08
CA ASP A 130 8.26 6.00 -13.12
C ASP A 130 7.58 6.83 -14.25
N ASP A 131 7.99 8.08 -14.42
CA ASP A 131 7.43 8.97 -15.46
C ASP A 131 7.81 8.56 -16.89
N HIS A 132 8.75 7.63 -17.05
CA HIS A 132 9.12 7.02 -18.35
C HIS A 132 8.40 5.71 -18.62
N GLY A 133 7.55 5.25 -17.69
CA GLY A 133 6.83 3.99 -17.78
C GLY A 133 7.64 2.76 -17.36
N THR A 134 8.88 2.93 -16.85
CA THR A 134 9.69 1.83 -16.30
C THR A 134 9.14 1.39 -14.95
N LEU A 135 8.92 0.09 -14.78
CA LEU A 135 8.45 -0.43 -13.50
C LEU A 135 9.54 -0.33 -12.42
N ALA A 136 9.38 0.62 -11.52
CA ALA A 136 10.35 0.89 -10.45
C ALA A 136 10.25 -0.12 -9.31
N ALA A 137 9.04 -0.56 -8.95
CA ALA A 137 8.78 -1.55 -7.92
C ALA A 137 7.80 -2.62 -8.38
N GLN A 138 7.95 -3.85 -7.88
CA GLN A 138 7.00 -4.91 -8.17
C GLN A 138 5.79 -4.79 -7.26
N PRO A 139 4.53 -4.67 -7.79
CA PRO A 139 3.34 -4.79 -6.97
C PRO A 139 3.36 -6.10 -6.16
N PHE A 140 2.90 -6.05 -4.90
CA PHE A 140 2.95 -7.24 -4.02
C PHE A 140 1.67 -7.45 -3.24
N ALA A 141 1.50 -6.83 -2.07
CA ALA A 141 0.28 -6.93 -1.27
C ALA A 141 -0.69 -5.81 -1.69
N ALA A 142 -1.23 -5.94 -2.91
CA ALA A 142 -2.11 -4.92 -3.49
C ALA A 142 -3.51 -4.98 -2.89
N SER A 143 -4.13 -3.83 -2.71
CA SER A 143 -5.51 -3.69 -2.22
C SER A 143 -6.20 -2.50 -2.86
N THR A 144 -7.50 -2.38 -2.61
CA THR A 144 -8.26 -1.15 -2.84
C THR A 144 -9.41 -1.06 -1.84
N ALA A 145 -10.08 0.09 -1.75
CA ALA A 145 -11.16 0.28 -0.81
C ALA A 145 -12.49 -0.29 -1.32
N VAL A 146 -13.25 -0.88 -0.41
CA VAL A 146 -14.58 -1.43 -0.65
C VAL A 146 -15.51 -1.09 0.52
N LEU A 147 -16.81 -1.25 0.30
CA LEU A 147 -17.84 -1.17 1.32
C LEU A 147 -18.27 -2.59 1.72
N TYR A 148 -18.13 -2.91 3.00
CA TYR A 148 -18.65 -4.12 3.62
C TYR A 148 -19.96 -3.80 4.33
N THR A 149 -20.96 -4.69 4.22
CA THR A 149 -22.26 -4.54 4.89
C THR A 149 -22.75 -5.86 5.47
N HIS A 150 -23.40 -5.82 6.62
CA HIS A 150 -24.10 -6.95 7.21
C HIS A 150 -25.47 -7.13 6.54
N ARG A 151 -25.71 -8.26 5.88
CA ARG A 151 -27.00 -8.57 5.23
C ARG A 151 -28.16 -8.50 6.21
N LYS A 152 -28.02 -9.15 7.38
CA LYS A 152 -29.07 -9.18 8.41
C LYS A 152 -29.32 -7.81 9.02
N ALA A 153 -28.30 -7.02 9.28
CA ALA A 153 -28.47 -5.68 9.83
C ALA A 153 -29.21 -4.76 8.84
N LEU A 154 -28.82 -4.81 7.55
CA LEU A 154 -29.54 -4.06 6.52
C LEU A 154 -30.98 -4.51 6.37
N ALA A 155 -31.24 -5.80 6.26
CA ALA A 155 -32.59 -6.37 6.15
C ALA A 155 -33.48 -5.98 7.35
N ALA A 156 -32.95 -6.06 8.58
CA ALA A 156 -33.65 -5.65 9.79
C ALA A 156 -33.99 -4.14 9.81
N ALA A 157 -33.19 -3.31 9.14
CA ALA A 157 -33.45 -1.88 8.98
C ALA A 157 -34.32 -1.57 7.74
N GLY A 158 -34.83 -2.61 7.03
CA GLY A 158 -35.68 -2.45 5.83
C GLY A 158 -34.89 -2.10 4.56
N ILE A 159 -33.59 -2.34 4.53
CA ILE A 159 -32.71 -2.05 3.40
C ILE A 159 -32.48 -3.36 2.64
N SER A 160 -32.92 -3.41 1.39
CA SER A 160 -32.84 -4.62 0.54
C SER A 160 -31.47 -4.81 -0.11
N GLU A 161 -30.78 -3.70 -0.43
CA GLU A 161 -29.51 -3.72 -1.15
C GLU A 161 -28.51 -2.74 -0.52
N PRO A 162 -27.20 -3.03 -0.56
CA PRO A 162 -26.17 -2.08 -0.14
C PRO A 162 -26.27 -0.76 -0.91
N PRO A 163 -26.02 0.38 -0.26
CA PRO A 163 -26.14 1.69 -0.89
C PRO A 163 -25.05 1.92 -1.95
N ALA A 164 -25.46 2.27 -3.17
CA ALA A 164 -24.56 2.58 -4.28
C ALA A 164 -24.27 4.08 -4.43
N THR A 165 -25.05 4.93 -3.78
CA THR A 165 -24.85 6.40 -3.78
C THR A 165 -24.69 6.94 -2.37
N TRP A 166 -24.01 8.10 -2.23
CA TRP A 166 -23.82 8.74 -0.92
C TRP A 166 -25.13 9.18 -0.29
N GLU A 167 -26.13 9.53 -1.11
CA GLU A 167 -27.46 9.85 -0.64
C GLU A 167 -28.14 8.62 -0.02
N ALA A 168 -28.17 7.50 -0.75
CA ALA A 168 -28.70 6.23 -0.24
C ALA A 168 -27.89 5.69 0.96
N PHE A 169 -26.57 5.95 0.98
CA PHE A 169 -25.71 5.59 2.09
C PHE A 169 -26.09 6.32 3.38
N ALA A 170 -26.31 7.64 3.30
CA ALA A 170 -26.78 8.43 4.43
C ALA A 170 -28.14 7.96 4.97
N ASP A 171 -29.07 7.64 4.05
CA ASP A 171 -30.40 7.11 4.43
C ASP A 171 -30.28 5.74 5.09
N ALA A 172 -29.40 4.87 4.59
CA ALA A 172 -29.12 3.56 5.18
C ALA A 172 -28.54 3.69 6.59
N LEU A 173 -27.59 4.59 6.81
CA LEU A 173 -27.02 4.84 8.14
C LEU A 173 -28.08 5.33 9.15
N ARG A 174 -28.98 6.23 8.72
CA ARG A 174 -30.09 6.72 9.56
C ARG A 174 -31.08 5.61 9.88
N ALA A 175 -31.41 4.77 8.88
CA ALA A 175 -32.31 3.63 9.08
C ALA A 175 -31.70 2.60 10.06
N LEU A 176 -30.42 2.28 9.93
CA LEU A 176 -29.70 1.42 10.87
C LEU A 176 -29.74 1.98 12.30
N LYS A 177 -29.43 3.26 12.47
CA LYS A 177 -29.48 3.92 13.79
C LYS A 177 -30.89 3.91 14.37
N LYS A 178 -31.92 4.21 13.58
CA LYS A 178 -33.31 4.14 13.98
C LYS A 178 -33.75 2.74 14.41
N ASN A 179 -33.17 1.72 13.77
CA ASN A 179 -33.40 0.30 14.13
C ASN A 179 -32.56 -0.17 15.35
N GLY A 180 -31.86 0.74 16.06
CA GLY A 180 -31.14 0.45 17.30
C GLY A 180 -29.65 0.15 17.13
N GLN A 181 -29.11 0.22 15.89
CA GLN A 181 -27.68 0.01 15.66
C GLN A 181 -26.86 1.15 16.27
N GLN A 182 -26.01 0.84 17.25
CA GLN A 182 -25.19 1.86 17.93
C GLN A 182 -24.01 2.32 17.10
N CYS A 183 -23.48 1.44 16.23
CA CYS A 183 -22.41 1.73 15.28
C CYS A 183 -22.92 1.44 13.85
N PRO A 184 -23.64 2.39 13.19
CA PRO A 184 -24.06 2.21 11.80
C PRO A 184 -22.87 2.04 10.85
N LEU A 185 -21.80 2.84 11.04
CA LEU A 185 -20.61 2.83 10.21
C LEU A 185 -19.34 2.98 11.06
N VAL A 186 -18.33 2.18 10.73
CA VAL A 186 -16.92 2.41 11.08
C VAL A 186 -16.09 2.50 9.80
N SER A 187 -15.01 3.29 9.79
CA SER A 187 -14.12 3.45 8.63
C SER A 187 -12.67 3.31 9.03
N ALA A 188 -11.90 2.53 8.26
CA ALA A 188 -10.46 2.41 8.41
C ALA A 188 -9.73 3.45 7.54
N PHE A 189 -8.44 3.65 7.79
CA PHE A 189 -7.51 4.42 6.95
C PHE A 189 -8.10 5.75 6.45
N ALA A 190 -8.57 6.61 7.35
CA ALA A 190 -9.38 7.79 7.02
C ALA A 190 -8.87 8.66 5.84
N PRO A 191 -7.58 9.11 5.77
CA PRO A 191 -7.12 9.90 4.64
C PRO A 191 -7.09 9.10 3.33
N TRP A 192 -6.77 7.80 3.38
CA TRP A 192 -6.77 6.98 2.17
C TRP A 192 -8.20 6.75 1.63
N ILE A 193 -9.17 6.46 2.51
CA ILE A 193 -10.56 6.24 2.11
C ILE A 193 -11.25 7.56 1.77
N TRP A 194 -11.34 8.48 2.74
CA TRP A 194 -12.17 9.68 2.63
C TRP A 194 -11.58 10.79 1.76
N LEU A 195 -10.26 10.78 1.52
CA LEU A 195 -9.63 11.73 0.61
C LEU A 195 -9.32 11.06 -0.73
N GLU A 196 -8.48 10.02 -0.76
CA GLU A 196 -7.92 9.54 -2.03
C GLU A 196 -8.89 8.65 -2.80
N GLN A 197 -9.44 7.61 -2.16
CA GLN A 197 -10.33 6.67 -2.83
C GLN A 197 -11.63 7.33 -3.27
N THR A 198 -12.29 8.06 -2.37
CA THR A 198 -13.56 8.72 -2.69
C THR A 198 -13.41 9.82 -3.75
N SER A 199 -12.29 10.54 -3.76
CA SER A 199 -12.00 11.52 -4.80
C SER A 199 -11.76 10.84 -6.15
N ALA A 200 -10.95 9.77 -6.18
CA ALA A 200 -10.65 9.03 -7.40
C ALA A 200 -11.93 8.46 -8.04
N VAL A 201 -12.75 7.73 -7.28
CA VAL A 201 -13.97 7.10 -7.83
C VAL A 201 -15.01 8.09 -8.32
N GLN A 202 -14.97 9.34 -7.85
CA GLN A 202 -15.85 10.44 -8.29
C GLN A 202 -15.22 11.35 -9.35
N GLY A 203 -13.99 11.04 -9.78
CA GLY A 203 -13.27 11.84 -10.76
C GLY A 203 -12.92 13.24 -10.29
N THR A 204 -12.66 13.40 -8.99
CA THR A 204 -12.24 14.67 -8.39
C THR A 204 -10.71 14.71 -8.32
N ASP A 205 -10.11 15.67 -8.99
CA ASP A 205 -8.67 15.89 -8.93
C ASP A 205 -8.33 16.72 -7.68
N VAL A 206 -7.90 16.05 -6.60
CA VAL A 206 -7.42 16.69 -5.38
C VAL A 206 -5.92 17.06 -5.47
N ALA A 207 -5.25 16.63 -6.53
CA ALA A 207 -3.91 17.07 -6.93
C ALA A 207 -3.93 17.47 -8.41
N ILE A 208 -3.63 18.73 -8.68
CA ILE A 208 -3.63 19.29 -10.04
C ILE A 208 -2.20 19.35 -10.53
N ARG A 209 -1.93 18.64 -11.63
CA ARG A 209 -0.64 18.70 -12.32
C ARG A 209 -0.63 19.85 -13.32
N SER A 210 0.46 20.62 -13.32
CA SER A 210 0.65 21.71 -14.27
C SER A 210 2.12 21.88 -14.65
N SER A 211 2.39 22.58 -15.75
CA SER A 211 3.76 22.94 -16.16
C SER A 211 4.47 23.85 -15.14
N GLY A 212 3.73 24.52 -14.26
CA GLY A 212 4.27 25.33 -13.15
C GLY A 212 4.59 24.55 -11.89
N GLY A 213 4.24 23.27 -11.86
CA GLY A 213 4.35 22.37 -10.72
C GLY A 213 3.00 21.83 -10.26
N ASP A 214 3.04 20.78 -9.47
CA ASP A 214 1.85 20.16 -8.92
C ASP A 214 1.33 20.98 -7.72
N ARG A 215 0.02 20.95 -7.50
CA ARG A 215 -0.62 21.57 -6.34
C ARG A 215 -1.78 20.75 -5.83
N TYR A 216 -2.06 20.82 -4.54
CA TYR A 216 -3.24 20.27 -3.91
C TYR A 216 -4.41 21.25 -3.93
N GLN A 217 -5.63 20.71 -4.02
CA GLN A 217 -6.87 21.46 -3.94
C GLN A 217 -7.95 20.60 -3.27
N PHE A 218 -8.22 20.85 -1.98
CA PHE A 218 -9.14 20.04 -1.18
C PHE A 218 -10.46 20.75 -0.86
N ASP A 219 -10.53 22.05 -1.05
CA ASP A 219 -11.62 22.91 -0.57
C ASP A 219 -12.68 23.20 -1.64
N GLU A 220 -12.79 22.36 -2.67
CA GLU A 220 -13.75 22.50 -3.76
C GLU A 220 -14.38 21.17 -4.18
N GLY A 221 -15.43 21.25 -5.01
CA GLY A 221 -16.02 20.12 -5.71
C GLY A 221 -16.59 19.01 -4.83
N PRO A 222 -16.65 17.78 -5.35
CA PRO A 222 -17.23 16.63 -4.65
C PRO A 222 -16.51 16.29 -3.33
N HIS A 223 -15.20 16.55 -3.21
CA HIS A 223 -14.46 16.29 -1.98
C HIS A 223 -14.97 17.18 -0.83
N LEU A 224 -15.08 18.49 -1.05
CA LEU A 224 -15.64 19.41 -0.05
C LEU A 224 -17.06 19.00 0.36
N ARG A 225 -17.92 18.65 -0.62
CA ARG A 225 -19.27 18.17 -0.35
C ARG A 225 -19.26 16.94 0.55
N LEU A 226 -18.45 15.93 0.23
CA LEU A 226 -18.37 14.70 1.00
C LEU A 226 -17.86 14.93 2.43
N MET A 227 -16.89 15.84 2.62
CA MET A 227 -16.40 16.16 3.97
C MET A 227 -17.45 16.88 4.81
N LYS A 228 -18.32 17.71 4.20
CA LYS A 228 -19.49 18.31 4.88
C LYS A 228 -20.51 17.24 5.27
N ASP A 229 -20.80 16.31 4.37
CA ASP A 229 -21.69 15.18 4.64
C ASP A 229 -21.11 14.28 5.75
N LEU A 230 -19.82 13.97 5.73
CA LEU A 230 -19.13 13.20 6.77
C LEU A 230 -19.22 13.88 8.14
N ALA A 231 -19.03 15.20 8.20
CA ALA A 231 -19.17 15.97 9.45
C ALA A 231 -20.62 15.92 9.97
N GLN A 232 -21.61 16.03 9.09
CA GLN A 232 -23.00 15.88 9.45
C GLN A 232 -23.28 14.46 9.98
N TRP A 233 -22.87 13.42 9.27
CA TRP A 233 -23.06 12.02 9.71
C TRP A 233 -22.38 11.73 11.04
N THR A 234 -21.19 12.30 11.26
CA THR A 234 -20.49 12.19 12.56
C THR A 234 -21.27 12.89 13.66
N SER A 235 -21.79 14.11 13.43
CA SER A 235 -22.60 14.84 14.42
C SER A 235 -23.93 14.15 14.72
N GLU A 236 -24.51 13.45 13.74
CA GLU A 236 -25.69 12.59 13.92
C GLU A 236 -25.35 11.27 14.64
N GLY A 237 -24.06 10.98 14.91
CA GLY A 237 -23.58 9.71 15.50
C GLY A 237 -23.80 8.50 14.60
N LEU A 238 -23.72 8.70 13.27
CA LEU A 238 -23.83 7.64 12.26
C LEU A 238 -22.48 7.02 11.93
N VAL A 239 -21.40 7.80 12.06
CA VAL A 239 -20.01 7.37 11.91
C VAL A 239 -19.39 7.30 13.28
N VAL A 240 -18.87 6.13 13.63
CA VAL A 240 -18.30 5.85 14.95
C VAL A 240 -16.79 5.65 14.80
N HIS A 241 -16.03 6.30 15.69
CA HIS A 241 -14.58 6.10 15.77
C HIS A 241 -14.29 4.72 16.38
N GLU A 242 -13.25 4.04 15.93
CA GLU A 242 -12.90 2.70 16.41
C GLU A 242 -12.71 2.60 17.93
N ASP A 243 -12.17 3.63 18.57
CA ASP A 243 -11.99 3.68 20.04
C ASP A 243 -13.31 3.61 20.82
N ALA A 244 -14.43 3.97 20.18
CA ALA A 244 -15.76 3.85 20.77
C ALA A 244 -16.40 2.47 20.50
N THR A 245 -15.75 1.58 19.76
CA THR A 245 -16.19 0.20 19.55
C THR A 245 -15.65 -0.73 20.62
N ARG A 246 -16.27 -1.90 20.79
CA ARG A 246 -15.83 -2.88 21.81
C ARG A 246 -14.44 -3.44 21.55
N SER A 247 -14.04 -3.53 20.30
CA SER A 247 -12.75 -4.12 19.90
C SER A 247 -11.61 -3.11 19.75
N GLY A 248 -11.92 -1.82 19.58
CA GLY A 248 -10.93 -0.80 19.26
C GLY A 248 -10.26 -0.97 17.88
N GLN A 249 -10.85 -1.82 17.00
CA GLN A 249 -10.33 -2.09 15.65
C GLN A 249 -11.49 -2.19 14.65
N GLN A 250 -11.40 -1.48 13.53
CA GLN A 250 -12.49 -1.30 12.58
C GLN A 250 -13.01 -2.63 12.00
N ALA A 251 -12.11 -3.42 11.37
CA ALA A 251 -12.49 -4.68 10.76
C ALA A 251 -13.01 -5.70 11.79
N LEU A 252 -12.48 -5.70 13.01
CA LEU A 252 -12.93 -6.59 14.07
C LEU A 252 -14.29 -6.14 14.64
N ALA A 253 -14.51 -4.83 14.81
CA ALA A 253 -15.79 -4.28 15.24
C ALA A 253 -16.92 -4.66 14.27
N PHE A 254 -16.64 -4.59 12.96
CA PHE A 254 -17.57 -5.08 11.95
C PHE A 254 -17.72 -6.60 12.03
N ALA A 255 -16.62 -7.36 12.07
CA ALA A 255 -16.66 -8.83 12.08
C ALA A 255 -17.36 -9.42 13.30
N THR A 256 -17.40 -8.71 14.41
CA THR A 256 -18.07 -9.14 15.66
C THR A 256 -19.46 -8.53 15.88
N ASP A 257 -20.08 -8.00 14.82
CA ASP A 257 -21.45 -7.47 14.83
C ASP A 257 -21.64 -6.23 15.73
N ASP A 258 -20.54 -5.51 16.00
CA ASP A 258 -20.60 -4.24 16.73
C ASP A 258 -21.01 -3.08 15.80
N CYS A 259 -20.50 -3.09 14.57
CA CYS A 259 -20.84 -2.13 13.52
C CYS A 259 -21.54 -2.80 12.32
N ALA A 260 -22.53 -2.14 11.73
CA ALA A 260 -23.34 -2.69 10.62
C ALA A 260 -22.69 -2.53 9.25
N MET A 261 -21.89 -1.48 9.06
CA MET A 261 -21.19 -1.17 7.82
C MET A 261 -19.72 -0.82 8.11
N LEU A 262 -18.84 -1.15 7.15
CA LEU A 262 -17.41 -0.87 7.24
C LEU A 262 -16.89 -0.38 5.88
N LEU A 263 -16.21 0.76 5.89
CA LEU A 263 -15.35 1.18 4.78
C LEU A 263 -13.92 0.76 5.09
N ASP A 264 -13.35 -0.14 4.28
CA ASP A 264 -11.99 -0.66 4.52
C ASP A 264 -11.36 -1.18 3.23
N SER A 265 -10.10 -1.56 3.34
CA SER A 265 -9.33 -2.25 2.33
C SER A 265 -9.89 -3.65 2.03
N THR A 266 -9.70 -4.15 0.80
CA THR A 266 -9.89 -5.57 0.48
C THR A 266 -9.09 -6.49 1.40
N GLY A 267 -7.96 -6.02 1.97
CA GLY A 267 -7.15 -6.73 2.95
C GLY A 267 -7.85 -7.09 4.26
N ALA A 268 -8.99 -6.45 4.58
CA ALA A 268 -9.84 -6.82 5.73
C ALA A 268 -10.64 -8.11 5.49
N TRP A 269 -10.74 -8.59 4.23
CA TRP A 269 -11.61 -9.70 3.84
C TRP A 269 -11.45 -10.95 4.70
N ASN A 270 -10.22 -11.35 4.99
CA ASN A 270 -10.00 -12.57 5.76
C ASN A 270 -10.56 -12.47 7.19
N VAL A 271 -10.34 -11.35 7.87
CA VAL A 271 -10.89 -11.11 9.23
C VAL A 271 -12.42 -11.11 9.18
N VAL A 272 -13.00 -10.41 8.23
CA VAL A 272 -14.45 -10.25 8.07
C VAL A 272 -15.11 -11.58 7.69
N HIS A 273 -14.65 -12.23 6.62
CA HIS A 273 -15.28 -13.43 6.07
C HIS A 273 -15.14 -14.65 6.98
N SER A 274 -14.00 -14.80 7.67
CA SER A 274 -13.80 -15.93 8.58
C SER A 274 -14.85 -16.00 9.70
N THR A 275 -15.36 -14.83 10.13
CA THR A 275 -16.37 -14.72 11.18
C THR A 275 -17.80 -14.69 10.62
N LEU A 276 -18.07 -13.85 9.63
CA LEU A 276 -19.42 -13.57 9.14
C LEU A 276 -19.90 -14.49 8.02
N LYS A 277 -18.95 -15.11 7.29
CA LYS A 277 -19.25 -16.02 6.16
C LYS A 277 -20.25 -15.39 5.17
N SER A 278 -21.42 -16.00 4.97
CA SER A 278 -22.46 -15.54 4.03
C SER A 278 -23.24 -14.32 4.50
N ASP A 279 -23.06 -13.84 5.72
CA ASP A 279 -23.78 -12.66 6.23
C ASP A 279 -23.15 -11.34 5.76
N VAL A 280 -21.97 -11.37 5.18
CA VAL A 280 -21.31 -10.19 4.62
C VAL A 280 -21.64 -9.99 3.15
N GLN A 281 -21.93 -8.75 2.75
CA GLN A 281 -21.90 -8.30 1.35
C GLN A 281 -20.76 -7.32 1.18
N VAL A 282 -20.17 -7.35 -0.02
CA VAL A 282 -19.09 -6.40 -0.39
C VAL A 282 -19.48 -5.72 -1.69
N THR A 283 -19.38 -4.41 -1.72
CA THR A 283 -19.64 -3.59 -2.91
C THR A 283 -18.54 -2.54 -3.09
N ALA A 284 -18.52 -1.94 -4.28
CA ALA A 284 -17.67 -0.77 -4.53
C ALA A 284 -18.12 0.41 -3.64
N LEU A 285 -17.23 1.38 -3.43
CA LEU A 285 -17.56 2.61 -2.69
C LEU A 285 -18.75 3.33 -3.32
N PRO A 286 -19.61 4.00 -2.55
CA PRO A 286 -20.66 4.86 -3.10
C PRO A 286 -20.09 6.04 -3.89
N ILE A 287 -20.90 6.59 -4.81
CA ILE A 287 -20.64 7.85 -5.51
C ILE A 287 -21.88 8.75 -5.37
N TYR A 288 -21.78 10.04 -5.67
CA TYR A 288 -22.97 10.90 -5.70
C TYR A 288 -23.88 10.53 -6.88
N ALA A 289 -25.20 10.61 -6.65
CA ALA A 289 -26.19 10.38 -7.70
C ALA A 289 -25.95 11.35 -8.88
N GLY A 290 -26.03 10.81 -10.10
CA GLY A 290 -25.80 11.60 -11.33
C GLY A 290 -24.32 11.83 -11.66
N THR A 291 -23.37 11.34 -10.86
CA THR A 291 -21.94 11.33 -11.22
C THR A 291 -21.57 10.03 -11.93
N GLN A 292 -20.50 10.07 -12.74
CA GLN A 292 -19.96 8.88 -13.37
C GLN A 292 -18.85 8.29 -12.49
N ARG A 293 -18.94 6.98 -12.21
CA ARG A 293 -17.92 6.26 -11.46
C ARG A 293 -16.62 6.18 -12.29
N ARG A 294 -15.50 6.38 -11.63
CA ARG A 294 -14.16 6.05 -12.16
C ARG A 294 -13.52 4.91 -11.36
N ALA A 295 -12.39 4.41 -11.85
CA ALA A 295 -11.64 3.37 -11.18
C ALA A 295 -11.12 3.84 -9.81
N ASN A 296 -11.04 2.89 -8.88
CA ASN A 296 -10.36 3.09 -7.61
C ASN A 296 -8.85 3.29 -7.82
N VAL A 297 -8.17 3.82 -6.81
CA VAL A 297 -6.71 3.82 -6.78
C VAL A 297 -6.19 2.57 -6.06
N PRO A 298 -5.02 2.03 -6.47
CA PRO A 298 -4.33 1.01 -5.71
C PRO A 298 -3.93 1.49 -4.31
N GLY A 299 -3.88 0.53 -3.40
CA GLY A 299 -3.29 0.66 -2.07
C GLY A 299 -2.48 -0.58 -1.74
N GLY A 300 -1.95 -0.65 -0.52
CA GLY A 300 -1.17 -1.78 -0.04
C GLY A 300 0.32 -1.57 -0.17
N SER A 301 1.06 -2.52 -0.75
CA SER A 301 2.53 -2.44 -0.79
C SER A 301 3.15 -3.02 -2.06
N SER A 302 4.40 -2.67 -2.28
CA SER A 302 5.24 -3.12 -3.39
C SER A 302 6.64 -3.48 -2.92
N LEU A 303 7.37 -4.24 -3.74
CA LEU A 303 8.74 -4.70 -3.47
C LEU A 303 9.73 -3.81 -4.23
N TRP A 304 10.65 -3.22 -3.49
CA TRP A 304 11.68 -2.30 -3.97
C TRP A 304 13.06 -2.92 -3.86
N VAL A 305 13.86 -2.87 -4.93
CA VAL A 305 15.23 -3.36 -4.94
C VAL A 305 16.17 -2.21 -4.57
N MET A 306 16.90 -2.38 -3.47
CA MET A 306 17.84 -1.35 -2.97
C MET A 306 19.17 -1.39 -3.74
N ARG A 307 19.83 -0.22 -3.88
CA ARG A 307 21.17 -0.11 -4.46
C ARG A 307 22.24 -0.61 -3.49
N GLY A 308 23.43 -0.90 -4.01
CA GLY A 308 24.64 -1.19 -3.21
C GLY A 308 24.82 -2.66 -2.86
N HIS A 309 24.11 -3.57 -3.51
CA HIS A 309 24.21 -5.01 -3.27
C HIS A 309 25.01 -5.75 -4.35
N SER A 310 25.45 -6.97 -4.04
CA SER A 310 26.23 -7.79 -4.95
C SER A 310 25.38 -8.35 -6.10
N VAL A 311 26.03 -8.75 -7.19
CA VAL A 311 25.36 -9.45 -8.32
C VAL A 311 24.65 -10.72 -7.83
N ARG A 312 25.26 -11.43 -6.85
CA ARG A 312 24.66 -12.61 -6.24
C ARG A 312 23.32 -12.26 -5.53
N ASP A 313 23.31 -11.17 -4.75
CA ASP A 313 22.11 -10.76 -4.02
C ASP A 313 21.01 -10.35 -4.99
N TYR A 314 21.34 -9.61 -6.05
CA TYR A 314 20.37 -9.24 -7.09
C TYR A 314 19.83 -10.46 -7.85
N ARG A 315 20.67 -11.50 -8.10
CA ARG A 315 20.19 -12.76 -8.67
C ARG A 315 19.16 -13.40 -7.74
N LEU A 316 19.45 -13.53 -6.45
CA LEU A 316 18.56 -14.12 -5.46
C LEU A 316 17.25 -13.32 -5.33
N VAL A 317 17.34 -11.99 -5.32
CA VAL A 317 16.18 -11.09 -5.34
C VAL A 317 15.35 -11.31 -6.60
N SER A 318 15.96 -11.38 -7.78
CA SER A 318 15.21 -11.62 -9.05
C SER A 318 14.49 -12.97 -9.06
N GLU A 319 15.10 -14.01 -8.46
CA GLU A 319 14.46 -15.31 -8.28
C GLU A 319 13.26 -15.26 -7.33
N PHE A 320 13.36 -14.53 -6.22
CA PHE A 320 12.26 -14.33 -5.28
C PHE A 320 11.12 -13.52 -5.90
N LEU A 321 11.44 -12.43 -6.62
CA LEU A 321 10.45 -11.63 -7.35
C LEU A 321 9.66 -12.47 -8.37
N ALA A 322 10.34 -13.34 -9.12
CA ALA A 322 9.68 -14.28 -10.04
C ALA A 322 8.86 -15.34 -9.29
N PHE A 323 9.35 -15.84 -8.16
CA PHE A 323 8.66 -16.84 -7.34
C PHE A 323 7.33 -16.32 -6.80
N VAL A 324 7.30 -15.10 -6.25
CA VAL A 324 6.05 -14.56 -5.70
C VAL A 324 5.00 -14.23 -6.76
N LEU A 325 5.40 -14.08 -8.03
CA LEU A 325 4.48 -13.88 -9.16
C LEU A 325 3.87 -15.17 -9.70
N GLN A 326 4.33 -16.34 -9.27
CA GLN A 326 3.70 -17.59 -9.70
C GLN A 326 2.22 -17.60 -9.32
N PRO A 327 1.30 -17.94 -10.24
CA PRO A 327 -0.14 -17.82 -9.99
C PRO A 327 -0.60 -18.56 -8.73
N ASP A 328 -0.08 -19.75 -8.46
CA ASP A 328 -0.44 -20.53 -7.26
C ASP A 328 -0.02 -19.80 -5.97
N ASN A 329 1.18 -19.19 -5.93
CA ASN A 329 1.66 -18.40 -4.79
C ASN A 329 0.78 -17.17 -4.56
N GLN A 330 0.38 -16.47 -5.62
CA GLN A 330 -0.51 -15.31 -5.51
C GLN A 330 -1.91 -15.72 -5.02
N LEU A 331 -2.49 -16.78 -5.56
CA LEU A 331 -3.82 -17.25 -5.14
C LEU A 331 -3.83 -17.70 -3.68
N ILE A 332 -2.79 -18.42 -3.22
CA ILE A 332 -2.63 -18.80 -1.81
C ILE A 332 -2.49 -17.55 -0.94
N PHE A 333 -1.68 -16.58 -1.36
CA PHE A 333 -1.50 -15.32 -0.64
C PHE A 333 -2.82 -14.53 -0.55
N SER A 334 -3.52 -14.36 -1.66
CA SER A 334 -4.81 -13.67 -1.71
C SER A 334 -5.86 -14.34 -0.82
N ALA A 335 -6.00 -15.65 -0.88
CA ALA A 335 -6.96 -16.40 -0.07
C ALA A 335 -6.70 -16.25 1.44
N ARG A 336 -5.44 -16.14 1.84
CA ARG A 336 -5.05 -16.02 3.26
C ARG A 336 -5.11 -14.59 3.81
N THR A 337 -5.04 -13.60 2.94
CA THR A 337 -4.83 -12.21 3.36
C THR A 337 -5.93 -11.26 2.93
N GLY A 338 -6.68 -11.56 1.87
CA GLY A 338 -7.61 -10.64 1.22
C GLY A 338 -6.95 -9.66 0.25
N TYR A 339 -5.61 -9.66 0.13
CA TYR A 339 -4.92 -8.88 -0.89
C TYR A 339 -5.21 -9.39 -2.30
N LEU A 340 -5.19 -8.49 -3.25
CA LEU A 340 -5.47 -8.79 -4.66
C LEU A 340 -4.29 -9.53 -5.28
N PRO A 341 -4.51 -10.51 -6.18
CA PRO A 341 -3.46 -10.96 -7.08
C PRO A 341 -3.00 -9.80 -7.95
N VAL A 342 -1.70 -9.70 -8.19
CA VAL A 342 -1.12 -8.54 -8.88
C VAL A 342 -0.92 -8.76 -10.38
N THR A 343 -1.03 -10.02 -10.85
CA THR A 343 -0.90 -10.37 -12.27
C THR A 343 -2.24 -10.63 -12.93
N GLN A 344 -2.35 -10.30 -14.21
CA GLN A 344 -3.56 -10.58 -15.01
C GLN A 344 -3.92 -12.06 -15.01
N ALA A 345 -2.93 -12.95 -15.15
CA ALA A 345 -3.14 -14.40 -15.15
C ALA A 345 -3.74 -14.93 -13.84
N ALA A 346 -3.21 -14.48 -12.68
CA ALA A 346 -3.75 -14.90 -11.39
C ALA A 346 -5.12 -14.27 -11.11
N ALA A 347 -5.35 -13.02 -11.49
CA ALA A 347 -6.64 -12.36 -11.37
C ALA A 347 -7.73 -13.05 -12.20
N ALA A 348 -7.46 -13.35 -13.47
CA ALA A 348 -8.39 -14.06 -14.35
C ALA A 348 -8.74 -15.45 -13.79
N ARG A 349 -7.73 -16.18 -13.28
CA ARG A 349 -7.93 -17.49 -12.67
C ARG A 349 -8.78 -17.43 -11.40
N LEU A 350 -8.59 -16.39 -10.57
CA LEU A 350 -9.41 -16.17 -9.38
C LEU A 350 -10.85 -15.79 -9.74
N GLN A 351 -11.05 -14.87 -10.68
CA GLN A 351 -12.38 -14.43 -11.13
C GLN A 351 -13.16 -15.58 -11.76
N SER A 352 -12.51 -16.43 -12.57
CA SER A 352 -13.18 -17.61 -13.20
C SER A 352 -13.59 -18.69 -12.20
N ALA A 353 -12.94 -18.77 -11.05
CA ALA A 353 -13.23 -19.74 -9.99
C ALA A 353 -14.25 -19.23 -8.96
N ALA A 354 -14.52 -17.91 -8.94
CA ALA A 354 -15.41 -17.30 -7.96
C ALA A 354 -16.87 -17.60 -8.28
N SER A 355 -17.60 -18.14 -7.30
CA SER A 355 -19.05 -18.39 -7.38
C SER A 355 -19.89 -17.24 -6.81
N GLU A 356 -19.30 -16.43 -5.93
CA GLU A 356 -19.95 -15.29 -5.29
C GLU A 356 -18.98 -14.10 -5.21
N PRO A 357 -19.52 -12.85 -5.16
CA PRO A 357 -18.69 -11.66 -4.93
C PRO A 357 -17.95 -11.73 -3.59
N SER A 358 -16.67 -11.43 -3.62
CA SER A 358 -15.80 -11.28 -2.46
C SER A 358 -15.14 -9.92 -2.50
N ALA A 359 -14.49 -9.48 -1.41
CA ALA A 359 -13.74 -8.24 -1.44
C ALA A 359 -12.64 -8.26 -2.52
N ILE A 360 -12.06 -9.44 -2.79
CA ILE A 360 -11.02 -9.59 -3.82
C ILE A 360 -11.62 -9.37 -5.22
N THR A 361 -12.73 -10.04 -5.55
CA THR A 361 -13.36 -9.91 -6.89
C THR A 361 -13.92 -8.51 -7.12
N VAL A 362 -14.55 -7.91 -6.10
CA VAL A 362 -15.03 -6.53 -6.15
C VAL A 362 -13.86 -5.55 -6.32
N GLY A 363 -12.77 -5.76 -5.57
CA GLY A 363 -11.58 -4.92 -5.65
C GLY A 363 -10.88 -5.01 -7.01
N LEU A 364 -10.79 -6.20 -7.62
CA LEU A 364 -10.26 -6.36 -8.98
C LEU A 364 -11.08 -5.54 -9.99
N THR A 365 -12.41 -5.67 -9.97
CA THR A 365 -13.30 -4.89 -10.85
C THR A 365 -13.22 -3.40 -10.56
N ALA A 366 -13.05 -3.01 -9.30
CA ALA A 366 -12.94 -1.58 -8.93
C ALA A 366 -11.64 -0.91 -9.40
N LEU A 367 -10.58 -1.68 -9.65
CA LEU A 367 -9.31 -1.18 -10.21
C LEU A 367 -9.29 -1.12 -11.74
N ASP A 368 -10.24 -1.77 -12.41
CA ASP A 368 -10.32 -1.74 -13.87
C ASP A 368 -10.64 -0.33 -14.38
N ASP A 369 -9.99 0.07 -15.46
CA ASP A 369 -10.28 1.33 -16.11
C ASP A 369 -11.72 1.34 -16.66
N ILE A 370 -12.49 2.35 -16.29
CA ILE A 370 -13.86 2.53 -16.75
C ILE A 370 -13.82 3.47 -17.97
N ASP A 371 -14.36 3.02 -19.10
CA ASP A 371 -14.40 3.78 -20.35
C ASP A 371 -13.02 4.30 -20.80
N GLY A 372 -11.95 3.52 -20.55
CA GLY A 372 -10.57 3.88 -20.86
C GLY A 372 -10.01 5.05 -20.06
N GLN A 373 -10.68 5.41 -18.97
CA GLN A 373 -10.23 6.46 -18.04
C GLN A 373 -9.55 5.82 -16.82
N PRO A 374 -8.20 5.85 -16.75
CA PRO A 374 -7.49 5.34 -15.58
C PRO A 374 -7.77 6.21 -14.36
N SER A 375 -7.69 5.60 -13.18
CA SER A 375 -7.63 6.38 -11.93
C SER A 375 -6.39 7.28 -11.93
N ALA A 376 -6.53 8.48 -11.40
CA ALA A 376 -5.42 9.39 -11.15
C ALA A 376 -4.95 9.23 -9.69
N PRO A 377 -3.92 8.42 -9.41
CA PRO A 377 -3.41 8.28 -8.05
C PRO A 377 -2.76 9.59 -7.59
N LEU A 378 -2.88 9.88 -6.30
CA LEU A 378 -2.18 10.98 -5.67
C LEU A 378 -0.68 10.63 -5.61
N ARG A 379 0.12 11.18 -6.50
CA ARG A 379 1.57 10.88 -6.64
C ARG A 379 2.44 12.12 -6.41
N CYS A 380 2.02 12.99 -5.50
CA CYS A 380 2.82 14.14 -5.08
C CYS A 380 3.76 13.75 -3.94
N GLY A 381 4.94 14.35 -3.88
CA GLY A 381 5.89 14.05 -2.82
C GLY A 381 5.39 14.46 -1.43
N PHE A 382 6.00 13.86 -0.39
CA PHE A 382 5.62 14.05 1.01
C PHE A 382 4.16 13.74 1.34
N ILE A 383 3.55 12.82 0.58
CA ILE A 383 2.13 12.46 0.75
C ILE A 383 1.81 11.97 2.17
N THR A 384 2.75 11.27 2.84
CA THR A 384 2.58 10.84 4.23
C THR A 384 2.38 12.03 5.16
N LEU A 385 3.16 13.11 4.98
CA LEU A 385 3.02 14.34 5.78
C LEU A 385 1.75 15.11 5.40
N MET A 386 1.37 15.12 4.14
CA MET A 386 0.10 15.69 3.68
C MET A 386 -1.09 14.97 4.33
N ARG A 387 -1.08 13.63 4.39
CA ARG A 387 -2.11 12.84 5.09
C ARG A 387 -2.22 13.21 6.58
N LEU A 388 -1.09 13.45 7.25
CA LEU A 388 -1.10 13.91 8.65
C LEU A 388 -1.74 15.29 8.80
N ILE A 389 -1.43 16.22 7.90
CA ILE A 389 -2.05 17.55 7.87
C ILE A 389 -3.56 17.43 7.68
N TRP A 390 -3.99 16.66 6.68
CA TRP A 390 -5.40 16.44 6.41
C TRP A 390 -6.13 15.81 7.60
N SER A 391 -5.55 14.76 8.21
CA SER A 391 -6.13 14.10 9.38
C SER A 391 -6.28 15.06 10.56
N GLN A 392 -5.26 15.85 10.87
CA GLN A 392 -5.29 16.82 11.96
C GLN A 392 -6.39 17.88 11.76
N GLU A 393 -6.51 18.44 10.56
CA GLU A 393 -7.53 19.44 10.27
C GLU A 393 -8.94 18.84 10.28
N MET A 394 -9.10 17.63 9.74
CA MET A 394 -10.37 16.92 9.75
C MET A 394 -10.81 16.51 11.17
N GLU A 395 -9.90 16.00 12.00
CA GLU A 395 -10.19 15.71 13.42
C GLU A 395 -10.69 16.96 14.17
N ASN A 396 -10.07 18.12 13.92
CA ASN A 396 -10.52 19.38 14.49
C ASN A 396 -11.93 19.76 14.01
N ALA A 397 -12.22 19.54 12.74
CA ALA A 397 -13.52 19.88 12.18
C ALA A 397 -14.61 18.89 12.65
N LEU A 398 -14.35 17.58 12.62
CA LEU A 398 -15.29 16.55 13.09
C LEU A 398 -15.59 16.65 14.59
N ALA A 399 -14.62 17.14 15.38
CA ALA A 399 -14.81 17.47 16.79
C ALA A 399 -15.51 18.82 17.04
N GLY A 400 -15.93 19.52 15.98
CA GLY A 400 -16.62 20.81 16.09
C GLY A 400 -15.74 22.02 16.50
N ARG A 401 -14.40 21.86 16.47
CA ARG A 401 -13.46 22.92 16.83
C ARG A 401 -13.26 23.96 15.72
N GLN A 402 -13.60 23.61 14.49
CA GLN A 402 -13.57 24.49 13.31
C GLN A 402 -14.59 24.02 12.27
N SER A 403 -14.88 24.85 11.24
CA SER A 403 -15.73 24.44 10.12
C SER A 403 -14.94 23.59 9.12
N ILE A 404 -15.65 22.73 8.35
CA ILE A 404 -15.04 21.95 7.26
C ILE A 404 -14.39 22.85 6.21
N ASP A 405 -15.03 23.97 5.85
CA ASP A 405 -14.45 24.93 4.90
C ASP A 405 -13.13 25.50 5.39
N LEU A 406 -12.99 25.79 6.69
CA LEU A 406 -11.72 26.24 7.26
C LEU A 406 -10.68 25.12 7.28
N ALA A 407 -11.07 23.92 7.72
CA ALA A 407 -10.18 22.78 7.79
C ALA A 407 -9.56 22.45 6.41
N LEU A 408 -10.37 22.39 5.36
CA LEU A 408 -9.88 22.07 4.02
C LEU A 408 -9.05 23.19 3.40
N ARG A 409 -9.38 24.48 3.66
CA ARG A 409 -8.49 25.59 3.28
C ARG A 409 -7.14 25.52 3.97
N GLN A 410 -7.10 25.24 5.29
CA GLN A 410 -5.85 25.08 6.03
C GLN A 410 -5.04 23.89 5.51
N THR A 411 -5.72 22.77 5.22
CA THR A 411 -5.10 21.61 4.60
C THR A 411 -4.47 21.98 3.25
N THR A 412 -5.22 22.67 2.37
CA THR A 412 -4.73 23.11 1.05
C THR A 412 -3.48 23.99 1.17
N LEU A 413 -3.50 24.98 2.05
CA LEU A 413 -2.36 25.90 2.27
C LEU A 413 -1.13 25.13 2.77
N ARG A 414 -1.26 24.39 3.88
CA ARG A 414 -0.15 23.68 4.52
C ARG A 414 0.42 22.56 3.62
N ALA A 415 -0.44 21.83 2.90
CA ALA A 415 -0.03 20.79 1.98
C ALA A 415 0.73 21.36 0.77
N ASN A 416 0.31 22.52 0.24
CA ASN A 416 1.01 23.19 -0.86
C ASN A 416 2.35 23.79 -0.44
N GLU A 417 2.49 24.32 0.78
CA GLU A 417 3.79 24.74 1.34
C GLU A 417 4.76 23.56 1.40
N LEU A 418 4.29 22.40 1.91
CA LEU A 418 5.06 21.17 1.99
C LEU A 418 5.46 20.65 0.60
N LEU A 419 4.54 20.65 -0.36
CA LEU A 419 4.80 20.22 -1.73
C LEU A 419 5.79 21.15 -2.42
N GLY A 420 5.72 22.44 -2.18
CA GLY A 420 6.70 23.42 -2.67
C GLY A 420 8.13 23.14 -2.19
N LEU A 421 8.31 22.76 -0.93
CA LEU A 421 9.60 22.34 -0.38
C LEU A 421 10.11 21.07 -1.08
N PHE A 422 9.26 20.08 -1.27
CA PHE A 422 9.59 18.86 -1.98
C PHE A 422 10.08 19.15 -3.42
N GLN A 423 9.33 19.95 -4.16
CA GLN A 423 9.69 20.32 -5.54
C GLN A 423 11.01 21.10 -5.63
N GLN A 424 11.31 21.97 -4.64
CA GLN A 424 12.59 22.67 -4.55
C GLN A 424 13.77 21.72 -4.31
N MET A 425 13.62 20.76 -3.39
CA MET A 425 14.64 19.75 -3.11
C MET A 425 14.98 18.93 -4.36
N HIS A 426 13.98 18.52 -5.13
CA HIS A 426 14.18 17.73 -6.35
C HIS A 426 14.84 18.52 -7.49
N ARG A 427 14.48 19.79 -7.68
CA ARG A 427 15.15 20.65 -8.68
C ARG A 427 16.63 20.81 -8.34
N ALA A 428 16.97 20.94 -7.07
CA ALA A 428 18.36 21.06 -6.62
C ALA A 428 19.14 19.75 -6.85
N GLN A 429 18.55 18.58 -6.63
CA GLN A 429 19.16 17.28 -6.92
C GLN A 429 19.41 17.09 -8.43
N ALA A 430 18.42 17.33 -9.28
CA ALA A 430 18.56 17.20 -10.73
C ALA A 430 19.64 18.15 -11.31
N SER A 431 19.79 19.35 -10.74
CA SER A 431 20.85 20.29 -11.15
C SER A 431 22.26 19.83 -10.71
N ASN A 432 22.40 19.16 -9.56
CA ASN A 432 23.67 18.61 -9.11
C ASN A 432 24.10 17.39 -9.92
N GLU A 433 23.19 16.48 -10.22
CA GLU A 433 23.46 15.30 -11.07
C GLU A 433 23.86 15.70 -12.50
N SER A 434 23.26 16.74 -13.06
CA SER A 434 23.64 17.27 -14.37
C SER A 434 25.00 17.96 -14.37
N SER A 435 25.45 18.51 -13.24
CA SER A 435 26.77 19.15 -13.09
C SER A 435 27.90 18.14 -12.87
N GLU A 436 27.63 16.99 -12.24
CA GLU A 436 28.59 15.91 -12.05
C GLU A 436 28.74 14.98 -13.28
N ALA A 437 27.75 14.99 -14.18
CA ALA A 437 27.76 14.22 -15.44
C ALA A 437 28.50 14.92 -16.60
N THR A 438 29.02 16.13 -16.40
CA THR A 438 29.82 16.82 -17.41
C THR A 438 31.30 16.54 -17.16
N PRO A 439 32.01 15.80 -18.05
CA PRO A 439 33.41 15.36 -17.86
C PRO A 439 34.40 16.54 -17.92
#